data_755c07b65b4731c3ac7d0075e14cb3c9
#
_entry.id   755c07b65b4731c3ac7d0075e14cb3c9
#
_cell.length_a   1.000
_cell.length_b   1.000
_cell.length_c   1.000
_cell.angle_alpha   90.00
_cell.angle_beta   90.00
_cell.angle_gamma   90.00
#
_symmetry.space_group_name_H-M   'P 1'
#
loop_
_entity.id
_entity.type
_entity.pdbx_description
1 polymer ?
#
loop_
_entity_poly.entity_id
_entity_poly.type
_entity_poly.pdbx_seq_one_letter_code
_entity_poly.pdbx_strand_id
1 'polypeptide(L)'
;MNFKYIKNIAPAAALLLAAGLSSCTGDLDVTPIDPGTVMVPDEPALYTKCYANMVLAGQTGKDGDCDIDGLDGGTTGFVRQLFNSQELGTDESICAWGDPGIPDFNYNQTTASHPMLTGFYYRLYAGINYCNHYLDVCNGVDPTRTAEVRFLRCLYYYYLMDAFGNVPFTTALASSNAHQIARADLFNWIEAELLGKTITINAMDDPSVVLAETSAEGALAQMQSPVARTSKDQGYGRADQDAANLLLARMYINAEVYTGTARWNDAKEYAEKVINGPHKLWTTGKGKWTAYQMLFMGDNGESGASQEAILPLINDGKTTTAYGCTYFLISSQWKADMEVDATDASCGDPWSGNRIRGAFLTKFFPNGDAPQVTISEMAAAAGDDRALFHGKDRELVITKPTEFTSGYSVGKFRSSKSDGSAQNDPKVPDTDFFLMRSAEAYLIAAEADARLNGGITTATGTGYLNQLRARANTSSMNQFSLNQVLDERARELYCEGFRRSDLVRFGYYGGAKSSEYLWEWKGGAETGVGFSETKNIFALPFDDINVNKNLKQNPGY
;
A
#
# COMPACT_ATOMS: atom_id res chain seq x y z
N MET A 1 74.47 51.82 6.34
CA MET A 1 73.40 51.05 7.02
C MET A 1 73.75 49.55 6.93
N ASN A 2 73.91 48.88 8.09
CA ASN A 2 74.58 47.59 8.24
C ASN A 2 73.65 46.42 7.79
N PHE A 3 74.00 45.69 6.75
CA PHE A 3 73.37 44.50 6.23
C PHE A 3 73.33 43.28 7.19
N LYS A 4 73.82 43.39 8.42
CA LYS A 4 73.84 42.32 9.44
C LYS A 4 72.49 42.10 10.15
N TYR A 5 71.56 43.04 10.09
CA TYR A 5 70.25 42.92 10.76
C TYR A 5 69.14 42.23 9.91
N ILE A 6 69.35 42.10 8.61
CA ILE A 6 68.33 41.52 7.70
C ILE A 6 68.38 39.97 7.72
N LYS A 7 69.54 39.39 8.06
CA LYS A 7 69.71 37.91 8.08
C LYS A 7 69.02 37.21 9.27
N ASN A 8 68.69 37.93 10.33
CA ASN A 8 68.06 37.37 11.53
C ASN A 8 66.52 37.58 11.59
N ILE A 9 65.95 38.35 10.67
CA ILE A 9 64.51 38.61 10.61
C ILE A 9 63.81 37.55 9.73
N ALA A 10 64.46 37.04 8.69
CA ALA A 10 63.89 36.04 7.80
C ALA A 10 63.53 34.69 8.48
N PRO A 11 64.40 34.12 9.37
CA PRO A 11 64.02 32.86 10.06
C PRO A 11 62.95 33.07 11.14
N ALA A 12 62.88 34.28 11.78
CA ALA A 12 61.84 34.57 12.76
C ALA A 12 60.47 34.79 12.14
N ALA A 13 60.43 35.41 10.97
CA ALA A 13 59.18 35.60 10.19
C ALA A 13 58.67 34.25 9.61
N ALA A 14 59.57 33.35 9.20
CA ALA A 14 59.23 32.02 8.74
C ALA A 14 58.71 31.11 9.85
N LEU A 15 59.27 31.21 11.09
CA LEU A 15 58.78 30.49 12.27
C LEU A 15 57.41 31.02 12.75
N LEU A 16 57.15 32.34 12.66
CA LEU A 16 55.84 32.92 12.96
C LEU A 16 54.75 32.59 11.94
N LEU A 17 55.10 32.45 10.67
CA LEU A 17 54.18 31.95 9.64
C LEU A 17 53.90 30.44 9.76
N ALA A 18 54.90 29.65 10.17
CA ALA A 18 54.72 28.20 10.39
C ALA A 18 53.92 27.90 11.67
N ALA A 19 54.02 28.75 12.73
CA ALA A 19 53.19 28.65 13.92
C ALA A 19 51.74 29.12 13.71
N GLY A 20 51.49 30.01 12.74
CA GLY A 20 50.14 30.49 12.38
C GLY A 20 49.33 29.52 11.51
N LEU A 21 49.97 28.49 10.89
CA LEU A 21 49.32 27.50 10.06
C LEU A 21 48.96 26.17 10.79
N SER A 22 49.41 26.00 12.04
CA SER A 22 49.08 24.81 12.84
C SER A 22 47.90 25.04 13.80
N SER A 23 47.23 26.20 13.75
CA SER A 23 46.21 26.58 14.74
C SER A 23 44.75 26.34 14.30
N CYS A 24 44.50 25.77 13.15
CA CYS A 24 43.11 25.69 12.66
C CYS A 24 42.61 24.30 12.33
N THR A 25 43.36 23.24 12.62
CA THR A 25 42.85 21.87 12.38
C THR A 25 42.21 21.21 13.59
N GLY A 26 42.45 21.70 14.79
CA GLY A 26 41.79 21.25 16.02
C GLY A 26 40.44 21.87 16.33
N ASP A 27 40.17 23.06 15.78
CA ASP A 27 38.91 23.78 15.98
C ASP A 27 37.77 23.31 15.05
N LEU A 28 38.03 22.39 14.13
CA LEU A 28 37.04 21.80 13.24
C LEU A 28 36.42 20.52 13.80
N ASP A 29 37.00 19.96 14.84
CA ASP A 29 36.46 18.81 15.59
C ASP A 29 35.63 19.28 16.80
N VAL A 30 34.74 20.22 16.59
CA VAL A 30 33.79 20.65 17.64
C VAL A 30 32.71 19.61 17.80
N THR A 31 32.63 19.03 18.96
CA THR A 31 31.43 18.29 19.37
C THR A 31 30.26 19.28 19.42
N PRO A 32 29.16 19.05 18.69
CA PRO A 32 28.01 19.93 18.75
C PRO A 32 27.54 20.12 20.19
N ILE A 33 27.35 21.37 20.61
CA ILE A 33 26.88 21.72 21.95
C ILE A 33 25.37 21.45 22.10
N ASP A 34 24.66 21.36 20.97
CA ASP A 34 23.23 21.04 20.95
C ASP A 34 23.01 19.54 21.21
N PRO A 35 22.37 19.17 22.33
CA PRO A 35 22.06 17.78 22.63
C PRO A 35 21.05 17.14 21.64
N GLY A 36 20.39 17.95 20.80
CA GLY A 36 19.55 17.47 19.71
C GLY A 36 20.33 17.03 18.46
N THR A 37 21.65 17.31 18.40
CA THR A 37 22.50 16.88 17.28
C THR A 37 22.95 15.44 17.52
N VAL A 38 22.36 14.50 16.79
CA VAL A 38 22.71 13.09 16.88
C VAL A 38 24.04 12.83 16.17
N MET A 39 25.09 12.55 16.94
CA MET A 39 26.43 12.21 16.42
C MET A 39 26.50 10.74 15.94
N VAL A 40 25.71 9.87 16.55
CA VAL A 40 25.60 8.47 16.18
C VAL A 40 24.14 8.18 15.84
N PRO A 41 23.83 7.68 14.64
CA PRO A 41 22.47 7.34 14.26
C PRO A 41 21.87 6.31 15.22
N ASP A 42 20.64 6.53 15.68
CA ASP A 42 19.83 5.52 16.35
C ASP A 42 19.26 4.57 15.29
N GLU A 43 20.02 3.55 14.93
CA GLU A 43 19.67 2.59 13.88
C GLU A 43 18.29 1.94 14.13
N PRO A 44 17.95 1.44 15.34
CA PRO A 44 16.63 0.86 15.60
C PRO A 44 15.47 1.84 15.38
N ALA A 45 15.64 3.10 15.76
CA ALA A 45 14.61 4.12 15.59
C ALA A 45 14.41 4.48 14.10
N LEU A 46 15.51 4.68 13.36
CA LEU A 46 15.47 4.96 11.91
C LEU A 46 14.87 3.78 11.13
N TYR A 47 15.26 2.54 11.46
CA TYR A 47 14.68 1.34 10.89
C TYR A 47 13.16 1.26 11.13
N THR A 48 12.73 1.45 12.37
CA THR A 48 11.31 1.44 12.73
C THR A 48 10.52 2.52 11.98
N LYS A 49 11.11 3.71 11.78
CA LYS A 49 10.46 4.81 11.06
C LYS A 49 10.14 4.46 9.60
N CYS A 50 10.96 3.63 8.95
CA CYS A 50 10.71 3.15 7.58
C CYS A 50 9.40 2.34 7.47
N TYR A 51 9.05 1.56 8.50
CA TYR A 51 7.78 0.82 8.57
C TYR A 51 6.62 1.69 9.07
N ALA A 52 6.87 2.48 10.12
CA ALA A 52 5.85 3.25 10.83
C ALA A 52 5.09 4.21 9.92
N ASN A 53 5.73 4.74 8.88
CA ASN A 53 5.11 5.64 7.90
C ASN A 53 3.88 5.04 7.18
N MET A 54 3.75 3.72 7.10
CA MET A 54 2.57 3.04 6.53
C MET A 54 1.41 2.92 7.51
N VAL A 55 1.66 3.08 8.82
CA VAL A 55 0.66 2.96 9.89
C VAL A 55 0.33 4.30 10.49
N LEU A 56 1.36 5.09 10.84
CA LEU A 56 1.27 6.36 11.55
C LEU A 56 1.41 7.54 10.60
N ALA A 57 0.79 8.64 10.95
CA ALA A 57 0.91 9.92 10.25
C ALA A 57 1.64 11.00 11.08
N GLY A 58 2.09 10.66 12.28
CA GLY A 58 2.80 11.53 13.21
C GLY A 58 3.33 10.75 14.41
N GLN A 59 4.00 11.43 15.35
CA GLN A 59 4.69 10.79 16.47
C GLN A 59 3.85 10.73 17.76
N THR A 60 2.78 11.51 17.86
CA THR A 60 2.00 11.67 19.10
C THR A 60 0.63 11.01 19.03
N GLY A 61 0.47 9.99 18.20
CA GLY A 61 -0.78 9.24 18.01
C GLY A 61 -1.77 9.96 17.08
N LYS A 62 -3.01 9.49 17.08
CA LYS A 62 -4.06 9.92 16.13
C LYS A 62 -4.39 11.42 16.20
N ASP A 63 -4.32 12.01 17.38
CA ASP A 63 -4.68 13.42 17.64
C ASP A 63 -3.47 14.37 17.57
N GLY A 64 -2.29 13.87 17.20
CA GLY A 64 -1.07 14.65 17.05
C GLY A 64 -0.90 15.28 15.69
N ASP A 65 0.09 16.17 15.58
CA ASP A 65 0.46 16.82 14.33
C ASP A 65 0.98 15.80 13.30
N CYS A 66 0.69 16.07 12.04
CA CYS A 66 1.23 15.30 10.93
C CYS A 66 2.76 15.47 10.85
N ASP A 67 3.47 14.39 10.54
CA ASP A 67 4.92 14.39 10.32
C ASP A 67 5.34 14.94 8.95
N ILE A 68 4.37 15.31 8.12
CA ILE A 68 4.57 16.00 6.84
C ILE A 68 3.90 17.36 6.94
N ASP A 69 4.71 18.42 6.87
CA ASP A 69 4.22 19.79 6.99
C ASP A 69 3.13 20.14 5.97
N GLY A 70 2.12 20.85 6.41
CA GLY A 70 0.98 21.26 5.59
C GLY A 70 -0.05 20.19 5.29
N LEU A 71 0.10 18.95 5.80
CA LEU A 71 -0.86 17.87 5.63
C LEU A 71 -1.64 17.57 6.92
N ASP A 72 -2.87 17.09 6.76
CA ASP A 72 -3.66 16.53 7.86
C ASP A 72 -3.37 15.04 8.03
N GLY A 73 -2.95 14.62 9.21
CA GLY A 73 -2.56 13.23 9.50
C GLY A 73 -3.71 12.24 9.40
N GLY A 74 -4.94 12.65 9.72
CA GLY A 74 -6.12 11.81 9.64
C GLY A 74 -6.54 11.50 8.21
N THR A 75 -6.39 12.46 7.28
CA THR A 75 -6.79 12.30 5.88
C THR A 75 -5.67 11.77 4.98
N THR A 76 -4.39 11.93 5.36
CA THR A 76 -3.25 11.56 4.51
C THR A 76 -2.52 10.30 4.94
N GLY A 77 -3.11 9.51 5.84
CA GLY A 77 -2.58 8.19 6.22
C GLY A 77 -2.50 7.24 5.02
N PHE A 78 -1.44 6.43 4.98
CA PHE A 78 -1.14 5.54 3.85
C PHE A 78 -2.31 4.60 3.50
N VAL A 79 -2.87 3.85 4.47
CA VAL A 79 -3.94 2.88 4.20
C VAL A 79 -5.23 3.56 3.74
N ARG A 80 -5.57 4.75 4.33
CA ARG A 80 -6.73 5.52 3.89
C ARG A 80 -6.61 5.94 2.43
N GLN A 81 -5.44 6.44 2.02
CA GLN A 81 -5.25 6.91 0.65
C GLN A 81 -5.03 5.75 -0.33
N LEU A 82 -4.48 4.62 0.10
CA LEU A 82 -4.48 3.39 -0.66
C LEU A 82 -5.92 2.95 -0.96
N PHE A 83 -6.79 2.88 0.05
CA PHE A 83 -8.21 2.59 -0.12
C PHE A 83 -8.89 3.59 -1.06
N ASN A 84 -8.77 4.89 -0.80
CA ASN A 84 -9.43 5.91 -1.60
C ASN A 84 -9.03 5.83 -3.08
N SER A 85 -7.75 5.66 -3.37
CA SER A 85 -7.23 5.60 -4.74
C SER A 85 -7.53 4.29 -5.47
N GLN A 86 -7.69 3.19 -4.75
CA GLN A 86 -7.90 1.88 -5.35
C GLN A 86 -9.37 1.45 -5.38
N GLU A 87 -10.22 1.96 -4.46
CA GLU A 87 -11.58 1.43 -4.28
C GLU A 87 -12.68 2.43 -4.66
N LEU A 88 -12.57 3.73 -4.28
CA LEU A 88 -13.68 4.66 -4.44
C LEU A 88 -14.08 4.95 -5.89
N GLY A 89 -13.14 4.96 -6.81
CA GLY A 89 -13.39 5.19 -8.24
C GLY A 89 -13.71 3.91 -9.04
N THR A 90 -14.13 2.81 -8.40
CA THR A 90 -14.32 1.50 -9.01
C THR A 90 -15.75 0.98 -8.84
N ASP A 91 -16.04 -0.22 -9.35
CA ASP A 91 -17.32 -0.90 -9.11
C ASP A 91 -17.51 -1.28 -7.64
N GLU A 92 -16.46 -1.17 -6.81
CA GLU A 92 -16.49 -1.61 -5.43
C GLU A 92 -17.14 -0.57 -4.51
N SER A 93 -16.49 0.54 -4.26
CA SER A 93 -16.87 1.45 -3.17
C SER A 93 -17.22 2.87 -3.61
N ILE A 94 -18.02 3.55 -2.77
CA ILE A 94 -18.31 4.98 -2.85
C ILE A 94 -18.38 5.56 -1.43
N CYS A 95 -17.99 6.82 -1.26
CA CYS A 95 -18.02 7.51 0.02
C CYS A 95 -19.10 8.62 0.05
N ALA A 96 -19.83 8.73 1.18
CA ALA A 96 -20.88 9.75 1.36
C ALA A 96 -20.36 11.12 1.74
N TRP A 97 -19.09 11.22 2.15
CA TRP A 97 -18.55 12.47 2.67
C TRP A 97 -18.31 13.50 1.57
N GLY A 98 -18.45 14.78 1.94
CA GLY A 98 -18.20 15.92 1.06
C GLY A 98 -16.79 16.50 1.21
N ASP A 99 -15.86 15.80 1.85
CA ASP A 99 -14.47 16.26 2.01
C ASP A 99 -13.83 16.52 0.65
N PRO A 100 -13.00 17.57 0.51
CA PRO A 100 -12.32 17.88 -0.74
C PRO A 100 -11.56 16.67 -1.31
N GLY A 101 -11.89 16.28 -2.53
CA GLY A 101 -11.32 15.14 -3.24
C GLY A 101 -12.17 13.84 -3.17
N ILE A 102 -13.03 13.63 -2.18
CA ILE A 102 -13.89 12.44 -2.11
C ILE A 102 -14.86 12.36 -3.30
N PRO A 103 -15.61 13.42 -3.67
CA PRO A 103 -16.45 13.38 -4.88
C PRO A 103 -15.64 13.12 -6.16
N ASP A 104 -14.42 13.65 -6.25
CA ASP A 104 -13.56 13.46 -7.42
C ASP A 104 -13.15 11.99 -7.61
N PHE A 105 -12.86 11.28 -6.52
CA PHE A 105 -12.67 9.83 -6.56
C PHE A 105 -13.95 9.11 -6.98
N ASN A 106 -15.08 9.40 -6.31
CA ASN A 106 -16.35 8.74 -6.55
C ASN A 106 -16.78 8.77 -8.02
N TYR A 107 -16.44 9.88 -8.73
CA TYR A 107 -16.87 10.17 -10.10
C TYR A 107 -15.76 10.05 -11.15
N ASN A 108 -14.55 9.57 -10.78
CA ASN A 108 -13.38 9.47 -11.67
C ASN A 108 -12.95 10.83 -12.28
N GLN A 109 -13.10 11.93 -11.54
CA GLN A 109 -12.84 13.30 -11.99
C GLN A 109 -11.63 13.95 -11.31
N THR A 110 -10.65 13.15 -10.92
CA THR A 110 -9.42 13.61 -10.27
C THR A 110 -8.60 14.54 -11.17
N THR A 111 -7.94 15.53 -10.55
CA THR A 111 -7.11 16.56 -11.22
C THR A 111 -5.73 16.66 -10.57
N ALA A 112 -4.83 17.46 -11.15
CA ALA A 112 -3.49 17.71 -10.59
C ALA A 112 -3.50 18.46 -9.23
N SER A 113 -4.62 19.14 -8.90
CA SER A 113 -4.80 19.83 -7.62
C SER A 113 -5.62 19.04 -6.60
N HIS A 114 -5.73 17.71 -6.78
CA HIS A 114 -6.51 16.84 -5.91
C HIS A 114 -5.82 16.66 -4.55
N PRO A 115 -6.39 17.17 -3.42
CA PRO A 115 -5.66 17.28 -2.15
C PRO A 115 -5.27 15.92 -1.56
N MET A 116 -6.14 14.91 -1.64
CA MET A 116 -5.87 13.59 -1.07
C MET A 116 -4.83 12.81 -1.89
N LEU A 117 -4.82 12.95 -3.23
CA LEU A 117 -3.77 12.35 -4.08
C LEU A 117 -2.42 13.03 -3.85
N THR A 118 -2.40 14.35 -3.66
CA THR A 118 -1.21 15.09 -3.24
C THR A 118 -0.69 14.59 -1.90
N GLY A 119 -1.58 14.40 -0.91
CA GLY A 119 -1.23 13.83 0.39
C GLY A 119 -0.68 12.40 0.28
N PHE A 120 -1.28 11.54 -0.56
CA PHE A 120 -0.78 10.17 -0.80
C PHE A 120 0.61 10.17 -1.43
N TYR A 121 0.80 10.99 -2.45
CA TYR A 121 2.09 11.18 -3.11
C TYR A 121 3.18 11.61 -2.13
N TYR A 122 2.94 12.62 -1.29
CA TYR A 122 3.92 13.07 -0.31
C TYR A 122 4.15 12.04 0.80
N ARG A 123 3.12 11.30 1.21
CA ARG A 123 3.26 10.20 2.18
C ARG A 123 4.19 9.10 1.64
N LEU A 124 4.07 8.75 0.36
CA LEU A 124 4.96 7.77 -0.27
C LEU A 124 6.39 8.28 -0.35
N TYR A 125 6.60 9.55 -0.71
CA TYR A 125 7.95 10.15 -0.73
C TYR A 125 8.55 10.32 0.65
N ALA A 126 7.77 10.60 1.68
CA ALA A 126 8.24 10.60 3.06
C ALA A 126 8.82 9.22 3.43
N GLY A 127 8.12 8.14 3.08
CA GLY A 127 8.61 6.77 3.26
C GLY A 127 9.92 6.50 2.51
N ILE A 128 10.03 6.94 1.25
CA ILE A 128 11.26 6.83 0.46
C ILE A 128 12.41 7.60 1.12
N ASN A 129 12.15 8.81 1.62
CA ASN A 129 13.16 9.63 2.28
C ASN A 129 13.63 8.99 3.61
N TYR A 130 12.74 8.38 4.39
CA TYR A 130 13.15 7.62 5.57
C TYR A 130 14.04 6.42 5.20
N CYS A 131 13.68 5.69 4.15
CA CYS A 131 14.51 4.59 3.64
C CYS A 131 15.87 5.09 3.12
N ASN A 132 15.89 6.18 2.35
CA ASN A 132 17.13 6.78 1.84
C ASN A 132 18.03 7.24 2.99
N HIS A 133 17.46 7.88 4.02
CA HIS A 133 18.22 8.31 5.19
C HIS A 133 18.82 7.11 5.94
N TYR A 134 18.04 6.06 6.21
CA TYR A 134 18.56 4.85 6.81
C TYR A 134 19.72 4.25 6.00
N LEU A 135 19.54 4.13 4.68
CA LEU A 135 20.55 3.55 3.78
C LEU A 135 21.81 4.41 3.64
N ASP A 136 21.70 5.71 3.89
CA ASP A 136 22.85 6.62 3.92
C ASP A 136 23.67 6.46 5.21
N VAL A 137 23.01 6.48 6.38
CA VAL A 137 23.70 6.60 7.66
C VAL A 137 23.87 5.27 8.41
N CYS A 138 23.09 4.24 8.09
CA CYS A 138 23.10 2.93 8.78
C CYS A 138 23.44 1.75 7.84
N ASN A 139 23.84 2.01 6.58
CA ASN A 139 24.14 0.95 5.63
C ASN A 139 25.22 -0.01 6.17
N GLY A 140 24.91 -1.31 6.19
CA GLY A 140 25.83 -2.35 6.62
C GLY A 140 25.94 -2.53 8.15
N VAL A 141 25.24 -1.75 8.98
CA VAL A 141 25.17 -1.98 10.44
C VAL A 141 24.48 -3.32 10.73
N ASP A 142 23.33 -3.56 10.07
CA ASP A 142 22.64 -4.85 10.04
C ASP A 142 22.28 -5.18 8.58
N PRO A 143 22.97 -6.16 7.95
CA PRO A 143 22.71 -6.49 6.55
C PRO A 143 21.27 -6.91 6.25
N THR A 144 20.62 -7.62 7.17
CA THR A 144 19.24 -8.06 7.01
C THR A 144 18.27 -6.88 7.06
N ARG A 145 18.42 -5.97 8.03
CA ARG A 145 17.62 -4.74 8.10
C ARG A 145 17.89 -3.82 6.92
N THR A 146 19.13 -3.72 6.46
CA THR A 146 19.48 -2.98 5.25
C THR A 146 18.71 -3.52 4.05
N ALA A 147 18.65 -4.84 3.88
CA ALA A 147 17.88 -5.48 2.80
C ALA A 147 16.37 -5.25 2.93
N GLU A 148 15.82 -5.30 4.14
CA GLU A 148 14.41 -4.97 4.40
C GLU A 148 14.10 -3.52 4.06
N VAL A 149 14.97 -2.57 4.41
CA VAL A 149 14.76 -1.15 4.07
C VAL A 149 14.86 -0.91 2.55
N ARG A 150 15.76 -1.61 1.85
CA ARG A 150 15.80 -1.62 0.37
C ARG A 150 14.48 -2.14 -0.22
N PHE A 151 13.93 -3.22 0.33
CA PHE A 151 12.62 -3.74 -0.05
C PHE A 151 11.50 -2.71 0.23
N LEU A 152 11.47 -2.07 1.41
CA LEU A 152 10.45 -1.05 1.73
C LEU A 152 10.51 0.14 0.76
N ARG A 153 11.72 0.60 0.39
CA ARG A 153 11.90 1.64 -0.64
C ARG A 153 11.32 1.21 -1.98
N CYS A 154 11.56 -0.04 -2.39
CA CYS A 154 10.95 -0.63 -3.59
C CYS A 154 9.42 -0.69 -3.49
N LEU A 155 8.86 -1.02 -2.32
CA LEU A 155 7.42 -1.07 -2.08
C LEU A 155 6.77 0.33 -2.18
N TYR A 156 7.38 1.38 -1.62
CA TYR A 156 6.92 2.75 -1.78
C TYR A 156 6.95 3.20 -3.25
N TYR A 157 8.02 2.90 -3.97
CA TYR A 157 8.13 3.18 -5.40
C TYR A 157 7.15 2.37 -6.25
N TYR A 158 6.82 1.14 -5.86
CA TYR A 158 5.76 0.36 -6.51
C TYR A 158 4.40 1.08 -6.46
N TYR A 159 4.01 1.61 -5.30
CA TYR A 159 2.75 2.37 -5.19
C TYR A 159 2.79 3.68 -5.98
N LEU A 160 3.92 4.37 -6.04
CA LEU A 160 4.10 5.54 -6.91
C LEU A 160 3.97 5.16 -8.40
N MET A 161 4.62 4.08 -8.81
CA MET A 161 4.57 3.57 -10.18
C MET A 161 3.14 3.19 -10.62
N ASP A 162 2.40 2.51 -9.74
CA ASP A 162 1.02 2.11 -10.04
C ASP A 162 0.07 3.30 -10.11
N ALA A 163 0.16 4.22 -9.15
CA ALA A 163 -0.76 5.34 -9.04
C ALA A 163 -0.41 6.51 -9.98
N PHE A 164 0.88 6.86 -10.13
CA PHE A 164 1.32 8.10 -10.78
C PHE A 164 2.19 7.89 -12.04
N GLY A 165 2.57 6.66 -12.36
CA GLY A 165 3.30 6.34 -13.59
C GLY A 165 4.75 6.82 -13.58
N ASN A 166 5.06 7.86 -14.38
CA ASN A 166 6.38 8.49 -14.43
C ASN A 166 6.52 9.46 -13.25
N VAL A 167 7.52 9.25 -12.40
CA VAL A 167 7.64 9.98 -11.12
C VAL A 167 9.05 10.52 -10.90
N PRO A 168 9.24 11.54 -10.06
CA PRO A 168 10.57 11.93 -9.60
C PRO A 168 11.28 10.75 -8.93
N PHE A 169 12.59 10.62 -9.15
CA PHE A 169 13.34 9.48 -8.64
C PHE A 169 14.61 9.90 -7.90
N THR A 170 14.80 9.32 -6.72
CA THR A 170 16.02 9.49 -5.93
C THR A 170 16.30 8.28 -5.04
N THR A 171 17.55 7.90 -4.91
CA THR A 171 18.03 6.86 -3.99
C THR A 171 18.85 7.41 -2.83
N ALA A 172 18.92 8.74 -2.72
CA ALA A 172 19.63 9.46 -1.67
C ALA A 172 18.84 10.70 -1.24
N LEU A 173 19.19 11.28 -0.09
CA LEU A 173 18.70 12.61 0.28
C LEU A 173 19.36 13.64 -0.63
N ALA A 174 18.56 14.40 -1.37
CA ALA A 174 19.05 15.39 -2.32
C ALA A 174 18.54 16.79 -1.98
N SER A 175 19.39 17.80 -2.22
CA SER A 175 19.04 19.22 -2.09
C SER A 175 18.61 19.86 -3.41
N SER A 176 18.65 19.10 -4.52
CA SER A 176 18.26 19.54 -5.85
C SER A 176 16.94 18.88 -6.29
N ASN A 177 16.29 19.50 -7.28
CA ASN A 177 15.10 18.93 -7.90
C ASN A 177 15.42 17.58 -8.56
N ALA A 178 14.67 16.55 -8.16
CA ALA A 178 14.84 15.21 -8.70
C ALA A 178 14.47 15.16 -10.19
N HIS A 179 15.18 14.35 -10.96
CA HIS A 179 14.82 14.01 -12.33
C HIS A 179 13.69 12.97 -12.36
N GLN A 180 12.99 12.89 -13.50
CA GLN A 180 11.87 11.97 -13.69
C GLN A 180 12.37 10.62 -14.23
N ILE A 181 11.87 9.52 -13.65
CA ILE A 181 12.06 8.16 -14.16
C ILE A 181 10.85 7.73 -14.99
N ALA A 182 11.07 7.04 -16.11
CA ALA A 182 9.97 6.44 -16.85
C ALA A 182 9.40 5.23 -16.09
N ARG A 183 8.09 5.00 -16.20
CA ARG A 183 7.37 3.93 -15.50
C ARG A 183 7.99 2.55 -15.75
N ALA A 184 8.36 2.26 -16.99
CA ALA A 184 9.00 0.99 -17.37
C ALA A 184 10.40 0.86 -16.76
N ASP A 185 11.16 1.96 -16.68
CA ASP A 185 12.49 1.94 -16.06
C ASP A 185 12.42 1.82 -14.56
N LEU A 186 11.38 2.40 -13.93
CA LEU A 186 11.10 2.20 -12.50
C LEU A 186 10.76 0.74 -12.19
N PHE A 187 9.98 0.08 -13.04
CA PHE A 187 9.74 -1.36 -12.96
C PHE A 187 11.05 -2.15 -13.02
N ASN A 188 11.92 -1.85 -14.01
CA ASN A 188 13.21 -2.51 -14.18
C ASN A 188 14.13 -2.26 -12.98
N TRP A 189 14.12 -1.05 -12.41
CA TRP A 189 14.92 -0.73 -11.24
C TRP A 189 14.46 -1.51 -10.02
N ILE A 190 13.15 -1.57 -9.73
CA ILE A 190 12.61 -2.35 -8.60
C ILE A 190 12.98 -3.83 -8.75
N GLU A 191 12.81 -4.40 -9.96
CA GLU A 191 13.19 -5.78 -10.23
C GLU A 191 14.70 -6.01 -9.98
N ALA A 192 15.55 -5.11 -10.48
CA ALA A 192 17.00 -5.23 -10.34
C ALA A 192 17.46 -5.07 -8.88
N GLU A 193 16.87 -4.14 -8.13
CA GLU A 193 17.17 -3.89 -6.72
C GLU A 193 16.81 -5.10 -5.84
N LEU A 194 15.70 -5.77 -6.15
CA LEU A 194 15.28 -6.97 -5.42
C LEU A 194 16.07 -8.21 -5.81
N LEU A 195 16.34 -8.42 -7.10
CA LEU A 195 16.94 -9.66 -7.60
C LEU A 195 18.47 -9.64 -7.73
N GLY A 196 19.10 -8.47 -7.63
CA GLY A 196 20.55 -8.35 -7.81
C GLY A 196 20.97 -8.40 -9.27
N LYS A 197 20.37 -7.56 -10.10
CA LYS A 197 20.77 -7.36 -11.50
C LYS A 197 21.50 -6.02 -11.62
N THR A 198 22.64 -6.02 -12.33
CA THR A 198 23.35 -4.77 -12.61
C THR A 198 22.75 -4.11 -13.85
N ILE A 199 22.09 -2.97 -13.65
CA ILE A 199 21.56 -2.13 -14.73
C ILE A 199 21.84 -0.66 -14.42
N THR A 200 21.90 0.16 -15.47
CA THR A 200 21.98 1.62 -15.39
C THR A 200 20.62 2.20 -15.78
N ILE A 201 20.09 3.09 -14.96
CA ILE A 201 18.84 3.81 -15.21
C ILE A 201 19.15 5.26 -15.49
N ASN A 202 18.65 5.78 -16.60
CA ASN A 202 18.81 7.18 -17.00
C ASN A 202 17.52 7.98 -16.77
N ALA A 203 17.67 9.29 -16.63
CA ALA A 203 16.53 10.19 -16.47
C ALA A 203 15.69 10.26 -17.76
N MET A 204 14.37 10.35 -17.58
CA MET A 204 13.43 10.47 -18.70
C MET A 204 13.52 11.85 -19.38
N ASP A 205 13.72 12.90 -18.59
CA ASP A 205 13.80 14.29 -19.02
C ASP A 205 15.18 14.64 -19.62
N ASP A 206 16.26 14.00 -19.15
CA ASP A 206 17.63 14.13 -19.65
C ASP A 206 18.35 12.78 -19.65
N PRO A 207 18.37 12.04 -20.78
CA PRO A 207 19.01 10.72 -20.86
C PRO A 207 20.52 10.70 -20.61
N SER A 208 21.20 11.86 -20.52
CA SER A 208 22.61 11.93 -20.13
C SER A 208 22.83 11.82 -18.62
N VAL A 209 21.76 11.99 -17.83
CA VAL A 209 21.79 11.89 -16.37
C VAL A 209 21.52 10.46 -15.94
N VAL A 210 22.47 9.86 -15.24
CA VAL A 210 22.31 8.55 -14.59
C VAL A 210 21.57 8.76 -13.25
N LEU A 211 20.39 8.15 -13.13
CA LEU A 211 19.58 8.20 -11.90
C LEU A 211 20.05 7.18 -10.87
N ALA A 212 20.36 5.98 -11.32
CA ALA A 212 20.82 4.90 -10.46
C ALA A 212 21.61 3.85 -11.25
N GLU A 213 22.54 3.21 -10.55
CA GLU A 213 23.17 1.96 -10.94
C GLU A 213 22.87 0.93 -9.85
N THR A 214 22.30 -0.21 -10.23
CA THR A 214 21.99 -1.29 -9.27
C THR A 214 23.18 -2.25 -9.17
N SER A 215 23.26 -2.97 -8.04
CA SER A 215 24.34 -3.94 -7.81
C SER A 215 23.89 -5.38 -8.14
N ALA A 216 24.87 -6.28 -8.25
CA ALA A 216 24.61 -7.72 -8.36
C ALA A 216 24.07 -8.34 -7.05
N GLU A 217 24.04 -7.60 -5.95
CA GLU A 217 23.53 -8.05 -4.64
C GLU A 217 22.08 -7.60 -4.47
N GLY A 218 21.14 -8.53 -4.68
CA GLY A 218 19.71 -8.28 -4.53
C GLY A 218 19.26 -8.27 -3.08
N ALA A 219 18.32 -7.39 -2.75
CA ALA A 219 17.75 -7.30 -1.41
C ALA A 219 17.08 -8.62 -0.99
N LEU A 220 16.34 -9.27 -1.89
CA LEU A 220 15.65 -10.54 -1.64
C LEU A 220 16.57 -11.61 -1.00
N ALA A 221 17.78 -11.78 -1.54
CA ALA A 221 18.72 -12.81 -1.06
C ALA A 221 19.27 -12.53 0.35
N GLN A 222 19.25 -11.27 0.79
CA GLN A 222 19.78 -10.83 2.08
C GLN A 222 18.70 -10.68 3.16
N MET A 223 17.41 -10.64 2.77
CA MET A 223 16.29 -10.60 3.70
C MET A 223 16.20 -11.91 4.50
N GLN A 224 15.57 -11.85 5.66
CA GLN A 224 15.30 -13.04 6.47
C GLN A 224 14.48 -14.08 5.70
N SER A 225 14.73 -15.37 5.97
CA SER A 225 13.91 -16.45 5.43
C SER A 225 12.45 -16.32 5.89
N PRO A 226 11.47 -16.76 5.08
CA PRO A 226 10.06 -16.64 5.41
C PRO A 226 9.71 -17.39 6.70
N VAL A 227 8.96 -16.73 7.58
CA VAL A 227 8.44 -17.33 8.83
C VAL A 227 7.07 -16.76 9.15
N ALA A 228 6.05 -17.59 9.15
CA ALA A 228 4.74 -17.19 9.66
C ALA A 228 4.80 -16.92 11.16
N ARG A 229 4.29 -15.75 11.57
CA ARG A 229 4.36 -15.24 12.96
C ARG A 229 3.00 -14.77 13.46
N THR A 230 2.88 -14.74 14.77
CA THR A 230 1.81 -14.03 15.48
C THR A 230 2.38 -12.78 16.15
N SER A 231 1.55 -11.88 16.62
CA SER A 231 1.99 -10.68 17.35
C SER A 231 2.76 -10.97 18.66
N LYS A 232 2.75 -12.24 19.11
CA LYS A 232 3.53 -12.71 20.27
C LYS A 232 4.97 -13.09 19.90
N ASP A 233 5.25 -13.25 18.62
CA ASP A 233 6.57 -13.68 18.14
C ASP A 233 7.46 -12.47 17.85
N GLN A 234 8.75 -12.58 18.19
CA GLN A 234 9.72 -11.56 17.83
C GLN A 234 9.82 -11.40 16.31
N GLY A 235 9.79 -10.17 15.85
CA GLY A 235 9.89 -9.84 14.43
C GLY A 235 8.55 -9.93 13.68
N TYR A 236 7.42 -10.04 14.37
CA TYR A 236 6.11 -9.82 13.77
C TYR A 236 6.04 -8.43 13.13
N GLY A 237 5.48 -8.33 11.94
CA GLY A 237 5.43 -7.09 11.16
C GLY A 237 6.68 -6.77 10.33
N ARG A 238 7.78 -7.54 10.48
CA ARG A 238 8.97 -7.39 9.63
C ARG A 238 8.78 -8.13 8.30
N ALA A 239 9.19 -7.48 7.21
CA ALA A 239 9.22 -8.10 5.90
C ALA A 239 10.25 -9.23 5.83
N ASP A 240 9.89 -10.31 5.13
CA ASP A 240 10.78 -11.42 4.82
C ASP A 240 10.82 -11.68 3.31
N GLN A 241 11.49 -12.76 2.88
CA GLN A 241 11.61 -13.08 1.46
C GLN A 241 10.26 -13.30 0.77
N ASP A 242 9.21 -13.74 1.48
CA ASP A 242 7.88 -13.88 0.88
C ASP A 242 7.23 -12.53 0.58
N ALA A 243 7.54 -11.48 1.35
CA ALA A 243 7.11 -10.12 1.02
C ALA A 243 7.73 -9.63 -0.30
N ALA A 244 9.02 -9.88 -0.51
CA ALA A 244 9.68 -9.54 -1.77
C ALA A 244 9.21 -10.43 -2.94
N ASN A 245 9.00 -11.72 -2.73
CA ASN A 245 8.43 -12.63 -3.74
C ASN A 245 7.01 -12.18 -4.16
N LEU A 246 6.17 -11.79 -3.20
CA LEU A 246 4.81 -11.33 -3.49
C LEU A 246 4.80 -9.97 -4.20
N LEU A 247 5.70 -9.04 -3.84
CA LEU A 247 5.86 -7.78 -4.57
C LEU A 247 6.27 -8.03 -6.03
N LEU A 248 7.22 -8.93 -6.27
CA LEU A 248 7.62 -9.33 -7.62
C LEU A 248 6.45 -9.96 -8.38
N ALA A 249 5.66 -10.83 -7.75
CA ALA A 249 4.47 -11.41 -8.37
C ALA A 249 3.43 -10.34 -8.75
N ARG A 250 3.17 -9.34 -7.87
CA ARG A 250 2.32 -8.15 -8.17
C ARG A 250 2.83 -7.36 -9.36
N MET A 251 4.13 -7.13 -9.41
CA MET A 251 4.77 -6.40 -10.51
C MET A 251 4.62 -7.17 -11.82
N TYR A 252 4.92 -8.47 -11.82
CA TYR A 252 4.90 -9.29 -13.02
C TYR A 252 3.49 -9.51 -13.59
N ILE A 253 2.46 -9.68 -12.74
CA ILE A 253 1.08 -9.80 -13.25
C ILE A 253 0.61 -8.51 -13.92
N ASN A 254 1.13 -7.36 -13.49
CA ASN A 254 0.85 -6.04 -14.04
C ASN A 254 1.91 -5.55 -15.07
N ALA A 255 2.91 -6.36 -15.41
CA ALA A 255 4.05 -5.93 -16.24
C ALA A 255 3.61 -5.39 -17.60
N GLU A 256 2.59 -5.96 -18.23
CA GLU A 256 2.05 -5.48 -19.51
C GLU A 256 1.53 -4.03 -19.40
N VAL A 257 0.89 -3.69 -18.26
CA VAL A 257 0.42 -2.32 -17.97
C VAL A 257 1.58 -1.35 -17.77
N TYR A 258 2.64 -1.79 -17.08
CA TYR A 258 3.74 -0.91 -16.70
C TYR A 258 4.80 -0.75 -17.79
N THR A 259 5.04 -1.80 -18.59
CA THR A 259 6.15 -1.87 -19.54
C THR A 259 5.73 -2.15 -20.98
N GLY A 260 4.46 -2.47 -21.22
CA GLY A 260 3.97 -2.95 -22.52
C GLY A 260 4.30 -4.41 -22.81
N THR A 261 4.95 -5.14 -21.89
CA THR A 261 5.37 -6.54 -22.07
C THR A 261 4.84 -7.43 -20.96
N ALA A 262 4.09 -8.46 -21.33
CA ALA A 262 3.55 -9.42 -20.37
C ALA A 262 4.64 -10.32 -19.76
N ARG A 263 4.53 -10.59 -18.46
CA ARG A 263 5.46 -11.39 -17.66
C ARG A 263 4.72 -12.48 -16.85
N TRP A 264 3.73 -13.13 -17.44
CA TRP A 264 2.84 -14.05 -16.69
C TRP A 264 3.55 -15.29 -16.16
N ASN A 265 4.59 -15.82 -16.82
CA ASN A 265 5.39 -16.92 -16.29
C ASN A 265 6.09 -16.52 -15.00
N ASP A 266 6.69 -15.33 -14.96
CA ASP A 266 7.36 -14.81 -13.77
C ASP A 266 6.35 -14.54 -12.65
N ALA A 267 5.17 -13.99 -12.99
CA ALA A 267 4.09 -13.79 -12.02
C ALA A 267 3.68 -15.10 -11.34
N LYS A 268 3.50 -16.16 -12.12
CA LYS A 268 3.17 -17.49 -11.62
C LYS A 268 4.29 -18.06 -10.75
N GLU A 269 5.53 -18.02 -11.23
CA GLU A 269 6.70 -18.53 -10.49
C GLU A 269 6.84 -17.89 -9.11
N TYR A 270 6.80 -16.55 -9.05
CA TYR A 270 7.00 -15.83 -7.77
C TYR A 270 5.81 -15.98 -6.83
N ALA A 271 4.58 -16.05 -7.34
CA ALA A 271 3.40 -16.37 -6.54
C ALA A 271 3.47 -17.79 -5.97
N GLU A 272 3.93 -18.78 -6.76
CA GLU A 272 4.09 -20.17 -6.32
C GLU A 272 5.19 -20.32 -5.25
N LYS A 273 6.24 -19.48 -5.24
CA LYS A 273 7.22 -19.43 -4.13
C LYS A 273 6.52 -19.10 -2.81
N VAL A 274 5.64 -18.12 -2.79
CA VAL A 274 4.85 -17.74 -1.61
C VAL A 274 3.88 -18.87 -1.21
N ILE A 275 3.14 -19.44 -2.15
CA ILE A 275 2.18 -20.54 -1.89
C ILE A 275 2.89 -21.73 -1.24
N ASN A 276 4.12 -22.01 -1.67
CA ASN A 276 4.93 -23.12 -1.13
C ASN A 276 5.68 -22.74 0.16
N GLY A 277 5.75 -21.45 0.51
CA GLY A 277 6.36 -20.92 1.72
C GLY A 277 5.59 -21.25 3.02
N PRO A 278 5.98 -20.71 4.16
CA PRO A 278 5.35 -20.97 5.46
C PRO A 278 4.03 -20.20 5.66
N HIS A 279 3.82 -19.08 4.97
CA HIS A 279 2.59 -18.29 5.06
C HIS A 279 1.46 -19.02 4.35
N LYS A 280 0.59 -19.71 5.10
CA LYS A 280 -0.49 -20.55 4.56
C LYS A 280 -1.83 -19.86 4.70
N LEU A 281 -2.77 -20.22 3.83
CA LEU A 281 -4.17 -19.80 3.99
C LEU A 281 -4.68 -20.21 5.37
N TRP A 282 -5.25 -19.24 6.07
CA TRP A 282 -5.94 -19.51 7.32
C TRP A 282 -7.30 -20.16 7.05
N THR A 283 -7.54 -21.34 7.59
CA THR A 283 -8.74 -22.15 7.31
C THR A 283 -9.56 -22.49 8.55
N THR A 284 -9.21 -21.92 9.71
CA THR A 284 -9.82 -22.27 10.99
C THR A 284 -10.72 -21.13 11.50
N GLY A 285 -11.99 -21.39 11.67
CA GLY A 285 -12.91 -20.50 12.37
C GLY A 285 -12.85 -20.67 13.89
N LYS A 286 -13.49 -19.74 14.65
CA LYS A 286 -13.57 -19.81 16.11
C LYS A 286 -14.95 -19.39 16.59
N GLY A 287 -15.68 -20.28 17.25
CA GLY A 287 -17.04 -20.02 17.72
C GLY A 287 -18.00 -19.69 16.57
N LYS A 288 -18.58 -18.48 16.57
CA LYS A 288 -19.45 -17.99 15.48
C LYS A 288 -18.68 -17.42 14.29
N TRP A 289 -17.37 -17.21 14.43
CA TRP A 289 -16.54 -16.56 13.42
C TRP A 289 -15.99 -17.56 12.41
N THR A 290 -16.17 -17.26 11.12
CA THR A 290 -15.64 -18.07 10.04
C THR A 290 -14.13 -17.86 9.87
N ALA A 291 -13.47 -18.77 9.16
CA ALA A 291 -12.04 -18.64 8.88
C ALA A 291 -11.70 -17.32 8.17
N TYR A 292 -12.56 -16.86 7.26
CA TYR A 292 -12.36 -15.58 6.57
C TYR A 292 -12.49 -14.38 7.51
N GLN A 293 -13.52 -14.38 8.38
CA GLN A 293 -13.70 -13.28 9.34
C GLN A 293 -12.53 -13.14 10.31
N MET A 294 -11.91 -14.25 10.73
CA MET A 294 -10.76 -14.25 11.63
C MET A 294 -9.58 -13.40 11.13
N LEU A 295 -9.45 -13.20 9.82
CA LEU A 295 -8.38 -12.39 9.21
C LEU A 295 -8.55 -10.88 9.47
N PHE A 296 -9.75 -10.43 9.84
CA PHE A 296 -10.12 -9.02 9.88
C PHE A 296 -10.69 -8.59 11.25
N MET A 297 -10.47 -9.38 12.30
CA MET A 297 -10.94 -9.12 13.66
C MET A 297 -9.87 -8.43 14.51
N GLY A 298 -10.29 -7.87 15.66
CA GLY A 298 -9.43 -7.13 16.58
C GLY A 298 -8.29 -7.92 17.23
N ASP A 299 -8.30 -9.23 17.11
CA ASP A 299 -7.24 -10.13 17.57
C ASP A 299 -6.58 -10.93 16.41
N ASN A 300 -6.69 -10.43 15.17
CA ASN A 300 -6.17 -11.14 14.01
C ASN A 300 -4.63 -11.37 14.08
N GLY A 301 -3.90 -10.45 14.71
CA GLY A 301 -2.47 -10.62 14.97
C GLY A 301 -2.15 -11.71 16.02
N GLU A 302 -3.06 -11.99 16.96
CA GLU A 302 -2.84 -12.87 18.12
C GLU A 302 -3.48 -14.26 17.96
N SER A 303 -4.58 -14.34 17.20
CA SER A 303 -5.45 -15.51 17.13
C SER A 303 -4.90 -16.68 16.33
N GLY A 304 -3.78 -16.48 15.62
CA GLY A 304 -3.19 -17.39 14.65
C GLY A 304 -3.56 -17.08 13.20
N ALA A 305 -4.59 -16.27 12.93
CA ALA A 305 -4.96 -15.85 11.57
C ALA A 305 -3.82 -15.09 10.86
N SER A 306 -2.96 -14.41 11.62
CA SER A 306 -1.74 -13.76 11.14
C SER A 306 -0.72 -14.69 10.48
N GLN A 307 -0.87 -16.02 10.59
CA GLN A 307 -0.08 -16.96 9.80
C GLN A 307 -0.30 -16.83 8.29
N GLU A 308 -1.43 -16.26 7.86
CA GLU A 308 -1.67 -15.89 6.47
C GLU A 308 -1.01 -14.54 6.11
N ALA A 309 -0.73 -13.67 7.08
CA ALA A 309 -0.13 -12.36 6.86
C ALA A 309 1.35 -12.48 6.52
N ILE A 310 1.78 -11.83 5.43
CA ILE A 310 3.17 -11.73 5.00
C ILE A 310 3.76 -10.40 5.45
N LEU A 311 3.00 -9.32 5.34
CA LEU A 311 3.37 -8.00 5.83
C LEU A 311 2.16 -7.35 6.54
N PRO A 312 1.98 -7.61 7.83
CA PRO A 312 0.96 -6.94 8.62
C PRO A 312 1.42 -5.53 9.00
N LEU A 313 0.53 -4.56 8.88
CA LEU A 313 0.64 -3.23 9.47
C LEU A 313 -0.03 -3.28 10.84
N ILE A 314 0.78 -3.14 11.89
CA ILE A 314 0.39 -3.43 13.27
C ILE A 314 -0.44 -2.27 13.84
N ASN A 315 -1.60 -2.61 14.39
CA ASN A 315 -2.46 -1.70 15.14
C ASN A 315 -2.77 -2.32 16.51
N ASP A 316 -2.52 -1.59 17.59
CA ASP A 316 -2.68 -2.09 18.96
C ASP A 316 -3.60 -1.21 19.84
N GLY A 317 -4.22 -0.19 19.25
CA GLY A 317 -5.12 0.73 19.95
C GLY A 317 -4.46 1.58 21.05
N LYS A 318 -3.12 1.48 21.23
CA LYS A 318 -2.35 2.18 22.28
C LYS A 318 -1.20 3.00 21.72
N THR A 319 -0.20 2.31 21.15
CA THR A 319 1.03 2.92 20.64
C THR A 319 0.93 3.20 19.15
N THR A 320 0.23 2.37 18.41
CA THR A 320 -0.03 2.53 16.98
C THR A 320 -1.45 3.06 16.77
N THR A 321 -1.67 4.33 17.09
CA THR A 321 -2.98 4.98 16.94
C THR A 321 -2.93 6.00 15.81
N ALA A 322 -3.72 5.76 14.75
CA ALA A 322 -3.84 6.68 13.61
C ALA A 322 -5.22 6.60 12.99
N TYR A 323 -5.81 7.74 12.64
CA TYR A 323 -7.08 7.78 11.90
C TYR A 323 -6.97 7.20 10.49
N GLY A 324 -5.79 7.19 9.88
CA GLY A 324 -5.57 6.81 8.48
C GLY A 324 -5.26 5.33 8.23
N CYS A 325 -5.40 4.43 9.21
CA CYS A 325 -5.18 3.00 9.08
C CYS A 325 -6.49 2.20 9.26
N THR A 326 -6.47 1.06 9.96
CA THR A 326 -7.67 0.23 10.19
C THR A 326 -8.79 0.96 10.91
N TYR A 327 -8.47 1.97 11.69
CA TYR A 327 -9.49 2.85 12.27
C TYR A 327 -10.36 3.49 11.16
N PHE A 328 -9.75 4.02 10.10
CA PHE A 328 -10.50 4.52 8.95
C PHE A 328 -11.33 3.41 8.29
N LEU A 329 -10.73 2.26 8.01
CA LEU A 329 -11.43 1.16 7.31
C LEU A 329 -12.67 0.70 8.08
N ILE A 330 -12.57 0.57 9.40
CA ILE A 330 -13.69 0.15 10.24
C ILE A 330 -14.71 1.29 10.36
N SER A 331 -14.31 2.43 10.89
CA SER A 331 -15.23 3.51 11.24
C SER A 331 -15.96 4.10 10.04
N SER A 332 -15.30 4.23 8.90
CA SER A 332 -15.92 4.79 7.70
C SER A 332 -17.01 3.89 7.10
N GLN A 333 -16.98 2.60 7.36
CA GLN A 333 -17.90 1.60 6.79
C GLN A 333 -19.07 1.26 7.74
N TRP A 334 -19.00 1.69 8.99
CA TRP A 334 -20.00 1.37 10.01
C TRP A 334 -20.91 2.55 10.38
N LYS A 335 -22.13 2.17 10.80
CA LYS A 335 -23.12 3.05 11.42
C LYS A 335 -23.70 2.32 12.66
N ALA A 336 -24.11 3.06 13.68
CA ALA A 336 -24.57 2.49 14.93
C ALA A 336 -25.78 1.53 14.79
N ASP A 337 -26.57 1.65 13.73
CA ASP A 337 -27.72 0.77 13.44
C ASP A 337 -27.32 -0.62 12.91
N MET A 338 -26.04 -0.87 12.67
CA MET A 338 -25.53 -2.16 12.17
C MET A 338 -25.18 -3.15 13.28
N GLU A 339 -25.19 -2.74 14.54
CA GLU A 339 -24.91 -3.60 15.68
C GLU A 339 -25.93 -4.73 15.76
N VAL A 340 -25.44 -5.97 15.86
CA VAL A 340 -26.27 -7.18 15.83
C VAL A 340 -26.64 -7.63 17.24
N ASP A 341 -25.76 -7.40 18.21
CA ASP A 341 -25.99 -7.58 19.65
C ASP A 341 -24.94 -6.80 20.49
N ALA A 342 -25.17 -6.68 21.80
CA ALA A 342 -24.27 -5.97 22.71
C ALA A 342 -22.87 -6.61 22.86
N THR A 343 -22.68 -7.83 22.35
CA THR A 343 -21.41 -8.57 22.37
C THR A 343 -20.65 -8.47 21.04
N ASP A 344 -21.25 -7.85 20.03
CA ASP A 344 -20.69 -7.66 18.69
C ASP A 344 -20.61 -6.17 18.33
N ALA A 345 -20.06 -5.37 19.25
CA ALA A 345 -19.69 -3.98 18.98
C ALA A 345 -18.52 -3.97 17.97
N SER A 346 -18.84 -4.15 16.71
CA SER A 346 -17.84 -4.31 15.64
C SER A 346 -17.12 -3.02 15.29
N CYS A 347 -17.59 -1.87 15.83
CA CYS A 347 -16.98 -0.56 15.69
C CYS A 347 -17.35 0.35 16.87
N GLY A 348 -16.34 0.83 17.60
CA GLY A 348 -16.53 1.73 18.74
C GLY A 348 -16.78 3.20 18.38
N ASP A 349 -16.55 3.60 17.12
CA ASP A 349 -16.67 4.98 16.64
C ASP A 349 -17.11 5.03 15.16
N PRO A 350 -18.40 4.81 14.85
CA PRO A 350 -18.88 4.71 13.46
C PRO A 350 -19.01 6.11 12.80
N TRP A 351 -18.44 6.27 11.59
CA TRP A 351 -18.42 7.55 10.85
C TRP A 351 -19.35 7.60 9.63
N SER A 352 -19.91 6.48 9.19
CA SER A 352 -20.93 6.43 8.13
C SER A 352 -20.50 7.08 6.80
N GLY A 353 -19.42 6.61 6.19
CA GLY A 353 -18.86 7.16 4.94
C GLY A 353 -18.91 6.18 3.77
N ASN A 354 -18.09 5.13 3.82
CA ASN A 354 -17.88 4.19 2.72
C ASN A 354 -18.96 3.11 2.65
N ARG A 355 -19.46 2.86 1.43
CA ARG A 355 -20.46 1.82 1.11
C ARG A 355 -20.00 1.04 -0.09
N ILE A 356 -20.59 -0.16 -0.26
CA ILE A 356 -20.42 -0.96 -1.46
C ILE A 356 -21.46 -0.59 -2.52
N ARG A 357 -21.06 -0.61 -3.79
CA ARG A 357 -21.96 -0.38 -4.94
C ARG A 357 -22.79 -1.64 -5.24
N GLY A 358 -24.00 -1.48 -5.77
CA GLY A 358 -24.84 -2.60 -6.21
C GLY A 358 -24.16 -3.43 -7.31
N ALA A 359 -23.41 -2.78 -8.21
CA ALA A 359 -22.61 -3.46 -9.23
C ALA A 359 -21.60 -4.46 -8.65
N PHE A 360 -20.97 -4.15 -7.51
CA PHE A 360 -20.06 -5.07 -6.82
C PHE A 360 -20.79 -6.28 -6.24
N LEU A 361 -21.97 -6.08 -5.67
CA LEU A 361 -22.74 -7.16 -5.05
C LEU A 361 -23.15 -8.25 -6.05
N THR A 362 -23.16 -7.96 -7.36
CA THR A 362 -23.38 -8.98 -8.42
C THR A 362 -22.33 -10.08 -8.42
N LYS A 363 -21.16 -9.88 -7.78
CA LYS A 363 -20.14 -10.93 -7.61
C LYS A 363 -20.62 -12.04 -6.66
N PHE A 364 -21.51 -11.73 -5.74
CA PHE A 364 -22.12 -12.67 -4.79
C PHE A 364 -23.55 -13.04 -5.16
N PHE A 365 -24.28 -12.13 -5.80
CA PHE A 365 -25.68 -12.25 -6.23
C PHE A 365 -25.77 -11.92 -7.72
N PRO A 366 -25.48 -12.88 -8.63
CA PRO A 366 -25.36 -12.60 -10.06
C PRO A 366 -26.63 -12.07 -10.74
N ASN A 367 -27.80 -12.30 -10.13
CA ASN A 367 -29.07 -11.78 -10.64
C ASN A 367 -29.34 -10.33 -10.22
N GLY A 368 -28.45 -9.68 -9.47
CA GLY A 368 -28.66 -8.34 -8.93
C GLY A 368 -29.75 -8.25 -7.86
N ASP A 369 -29.96 -9.33 -7.11
CA ASP A 369 -31.04 -9.54 -6.13
C ASP A 369 -30.51 -9.69 -4.70
N ALA A 370 -29.39 -9.03 -4.36
CA ALA A 370 -28.83 -9.07 -3.01
C ALA A 370 -29.88 -8.63 -1.96
N PRO A 371 -30.17 -9.47 -0.95
CA PRO A 371 -31.25 -9.21 0.00
C PRO A 371 -30.92 -8.08 0.99
N GLN A 372 -31.97 -7.40 1.49
CA GLN A 372 -31.85 -6.36 2.52
C GLN A 372 -31.84 -6.97 3.93
N VAL A 373 -30.71 -7.59 4.29
CA VAL A 373 -30.54 -8.35 5.53
C VAL A 373 -29.29 -7.92 6.30
N THR A 374 -29.09 -8.45 7.49
CA THR A 374 -27.89 -8.21 8.31
C THR A 374 -26.66 -8.92 7.75
N ILE A 375 -25.45 -8.63 8.27
CA ILE A 375 -24.19 -9.21 7.78
C ILE A 375 -24.18 -10.75 7.89
N SER A 376 -24.63 -11.32 9.00
CA SER A 376 -24.67 -12.77 9.20
C SER A 376 -25.63 -13.47 8.25
N GLU A 377 -26.79 -12.87 8.01
CA GLU A 377 -27.80 -13.36 7.06
C GLU A 377 -27.32 -13.22 5.60
N MET A 378 -26.54 -12.17 5.29
CA MET A 378 -26.00 -11.92 3.95
C MET A 378 -25.04 -13.00 3.53
N ALA A 379 -24.08 -13.38 4.38
CA ALA A 379 -23.15 -14.46 4.10
C ALA A 379 -23.88 -15.81 3.87
N ALA A 380 -24.91 -16.09 4.67
CA ALA A 380 -25.74 -17.29 4.51
C ALA A 380 -26.54 -17.26 3.19
N ALA A 381 -27.12 -16.11 2.82
CA ALA A 381 -27.87 -15.95 1.56
C ALA A 381 -26.96 -16.08 0.32
N ALA A 382 -25.74 -15.58 0.39
CA ALA A 382 -24.75 -15.71 -0.67
C ALA A 382 -24.16 -17.13 -0.80
N GLY A 383 -24.19 -17.93 0.26
CA GLY A 383 -23.46 -19.19 0.34
C GLY A 383 -21.93 -18.97 0.20
N ASP A 384 -21.44 -17.84 0.73
CA ASP A 384 -20.04 -17.43 0.67
C ASP A 384 -19.72 -16.56 1.91
N ASP A 385 -18.83 -17.04 2.77
CA ASP A 385 -18.46 -16.37 4.02
C ASP A 385 -17.81 -14.99 3.82
N ARG A 386 -17.42 -14.66 2.59
CA ARG A 386 -16.85 -13.36 2.23
C ARG A 386 -17.92 -12.28 1.99
N ALA A 387 -19.19 -12.63 1.88
CA ALA A 387 -20.27 -11.67 1.68
C ALA A 387 -20.63 -10.93 3.00
N LEU A 388 -19.71 -10.09 3.49
CA LEU A 388 -19.82 -9.39 4.77
C LEU A 388 -20.45 -7.99 4.61
N PHE A 389 -21.67 -7.94 4.10
CA PHE A 389 -22.40 -6.69 3.80
C PHE A 389 -23.65 -6.57 4.66
N HIS A 390 -23.98 -5.34 5.05
CA HIS A 390 -25.20 -4.99 5.76
C HIS A 390 -26.16 -4.28 4.79
N GLY A 391 -27.22 -4.98 4.39
CA GLY A 391 -28.26 -4.47 3.49
C GLY A 391 -29.57 -4.08 4.20
N LYS A 392 -29.74 -4.42 5.49
CA LYS A 392 -30.97 -4.09 6.23
C LYS A 392 -31.14 -2.58 6.33
N ASP A 393 -32.31 -2.11 5.91
CA ASP A 393 -32.66 -0.67 5.84
C ASP A 393 -31.71 0.16 4.96
N ARG A 394 -31.18 -0.46 3.86
CA ARG A 394 -30.31 0.15 2.85
C ARG A 394 -30.88 -0.02 1.45
N GLU A 395 -30.59 0.91 0.55
CA GLU A 395 -30.85 0.77 -0.87
C GLU A 395 -29.78 -0.13 -1.52
N LEU A 396 -30.20 -1.05 -2.40
CA LEU A 396 -29.24 -1.91 -3.12
C LEU A 396 -28.41 -1.10 -4.14
N VAL A 397 -29.07 -0.21 -4.88
CA VAL A 397 -28.45 0.65 -5.88
C VAL A 397 -28.21 2.03 -5.31
N ILE A 398 -27.05 2.62 -5.59
CA ILE A 398 -26.70 3.95 -5.08
C ILE A 398 -27.35 5.03 -5.93
N THR A 399 -28.50 5.54 -5.48
CA THR A 399 -29.22 6.65 -6.11
C THR A 399 -28.81 8.00 -5.54
N LYS A 400 -28.34 8.02 -4.30
CA LYS A 400 -27.93 9.22 -3.55
C LYS A 400 -26.51 9.09 -2.99
N PRO A 401 -25.50 9.50 -3.72
CA PRO A 401 -24.08 9.32 -3.33
C PRO A 401 -23.69 9.90 -1.97
N THR A 402 -24.37 10.96 -1.53
CA THR A 402 -24.12 11.64 -0.25
C THR A 402 -24.88 11.06 0.95
N GLU A 403 -25.76 10.08 0.73
CA GLU A 403 -26.52 9.42 1.81
C GLU A 403 -25.94 8.04 2.12
N PHE A 404 -25.53 7.81 3.37
CA PHE A 404 -24.91 6.54 3.77
C PHE A 404 -25.84 5.33 3.61
N THR A 405 -27.15 5.51 3.68
CA THR A 405 -28.14 4.44 3.51
C THR A 405 -28.44 4.08 2.04
N SER A 406 -27.91 4.88 1.09
CA SER A 406 -27.94 4.56 -0.34
C SER A 406 -26.69 3.76 -0.69
N GLY A 407 -26.82 2.45 -0.80
CA GLY A 407 -25.75 1.45 -0.91
C GLY A 407 -25.62 0.59 0.38
N TYR A 408 -25.12 -0.65 0.23
CA TYR A 408 -24.91 -1.54 1.37
C TYR A 408 -23.63 -1.18 2.13
N SER A 409 -23.70 -1.27 3.48
CA SER A 409 -22.53 -1.06 4.33
C SER A 409 -21.64 -2.31 4.35
N VAL A 410 -20.38 -2.17 4.75
CA VAL A 410 -19.40 -3.26 4.78
C VAL A 410 -19.02 -3.57 6.22
N GLY A 411 -18.98 -4.85 6.55
CA GLY A 411 -18.59 -5.34 7.87
C GLY A 411 -17.42 -6.34 7.81
N LYS A 412 -16.51 -6.14 6.85
CA LYS A 412 -15.35 -7.00 6.69
C LYS A 412 -14.34 -6.80 7.83
N PHE A 413 -13.85 -5.58 8.00
CA PHE A 413 -12.98 -5.23 9.12
C PHE A 413 -13.79 -4.93 10.37
N ARG A 414 -13.32 -5.42 11.54
CA ARG A 414 -14.04 -5.33 12.81
C ARG A 414 -13.07 -5.02 13.93
N SER A 415 -13.56 -4.26 14.91
CA SER A 415 -12.87 -4.06 16.18
C SER A 415 -13.06 -5.23 17.16
N SER A 416 -14.13 -6.02 17.02
CA SER A 416 -14.44 -7.16 17.92
C SER A 416 -13.31 -8.19 17.89
N LYS A 417 -12.95 -8.71 19.09
CA LYS A 417 -12.02 -9.85 19.22
C LYS A 417 -12.77 -11.17 19.14
N SER A 418 -12.16 -12.17 18.55
CA SER A 418 -12.77 -13.48 18.29
C SER A 418 -13.11 -14.26 19.56
N ASP A 419 -12.48 -13.95 20.67
CA ASP A 419 -12.72 -14.54 22.00
C ASP A 419 -13.70 -13.74 22.86
N GLY A 420 -14.21 -12.61 22.36
CA GLY A 420 -15.11 -11.72 23.10
C GLY A 420 -14.42 -10.83 24.15
N SER A 421 -13.11 -10.83 24.22
CA SER A 421 -12.36 -9.94 25.11
C SER A 421 -12.44 -8.49 24.63
N ALA A 422 -12.24 -7.55 25.56
CA ALA A 422 -12.24 -6.12 25.25
C ALA A 422 -11.03 -5.72 24.42
N GLN A 423 -11.21 -4.71 23.57
CA GLN A 423 -10.11 -4.00 22.90
C GLN A 423 -9.28 -3.20 23.90
N ASN A 424 -8.07 -2.79 23.50
CA ASN A 424 -7.22 -1.92 24.29
C ASN A 424 -7.78 -0.51 24.45
N ASP A 425 -8.43 0.02 23.41
CA ASP A 425 -9.18 1.28 23.43
C ASP A 425 -10.61 1.04 22.92
N PRO A 426 -11.65 1.64 23.51
CA PRO A 426 -13.03 1.41 23.10
C PRO A 426 -13.37 1.95 21.69
N LYS A 427 -12.55 2.84 21.14
CA LYS A 427 -12.75 3.47 19.83
C LYS A 427 -11.70 3.04 18.81
N VAL A 428 -10.42 3.05 19.20
CA VAL A 428 -9.30 2.73 18.31
C VAL A 428 -9.14 1.22 18.22
N PRO A 429 -9.23 0.63 17.02
CA PRO A 429 -9.16 -0.81 16.87
C PRO A 429 -7.75 -1.37 17.09
N ASP A 430 -7.69 -2.60 17.61
CA ASP A 430 -6.47 -3.41 17.69
C ASP A 430 -6.21 -4.19 16.39
N THR A 431 -7.09 -4.10 15.39
CA THR A 431 -7.05 -4.90 14.16
C THR A 431 -5.89 -4.53 13.27
N ASP A 432 -5.00 -5.47 12.98
CA ASP A 432 -3.92 -5.30 12.02
C ASP A 432 -4.46 -5.23 10.58
N PHE A 433 -3.80 -4.44 9.73
CA PHE A 433 -4.05 -4.46 8.30
C PHE A 433 -3.01 -5.35 7.60
N PHE A 434 -3.45 -6.45 7.02
CA PHE A 434 -2.55 -7.35 6.28
C PHE A 434 -2.30 -6.80 4.87
N LEU A 435 -1.33 -5.90 4.72
CA LEU A 435 -0.96 -5.27 3.44
C LEU A 435 -0.54 -6.28 2.38
N MET A 436 0.04 -7.38 2.83
CA MET A 436 0.38 -8.54 2.01
C MET A 436 -0.04 -9.80 2.76
N ARG A 437 -0.79 -10.69 2.09
CA ARG A 437 -1.20 -11.99 2.62
C ARG A 437 -1.20 -13.05 1.54
N SER A 438 -1.04 -14.31 1.92
CA SER A 438 -0.82 -15.39 0.97
C SER A 438 -1.97 -15.62 0.00
N ALA A 439 -3.23 -15.31 0.36
CA ALA A 439 -4.37 -15.45 -0.55
C ALA A 439 -4.18 -14.68 -1.88
N GLU A 440 -3.49 -13.54 -1.85
CA GLU A 440 -3.16 -12.80 -3.07
C GLU A 440 -2.26 -13.61 -4.01
N ALA A 441 -1.30 -14.38 -3.48
CA ALA A 441 -0.43 -15.23 -4.29
C ALA A 441 -1.23 -16.32 -5.03
N TYR A 442 -2.24 -16.92 -4.37
CA TYR A 442 -3.15 -17.87 -5.02
C TYR A 442 -3.91 -17.25 -6.19
N LEU A 443 -4.39 -16.01 -6.01
CA LEU A 443 -5.11 -15.27 -7.04
C LEU A 443 -4.20 -14.86 -8.21
N ILE A 444 -2.97 -14.41 -7.95
CA ILE A 444 -1.98 -14.08 -8.98
C ILE A 444 -1.58 -15.32 -9.77
N ALA A 445 -1.28 -16.45 -9.09
CA ALA A 445 -0.91 -17.70 -9.75
C ALA A 445 -2.04 -18.21 -10.65
N ALA A 446 -3.29 -18.16 -10.20
CA ALA A 446 -4.46 -18.57 -10.98
C ALA A 446 -4.72 -17.64 -12.18
N GLU A 447 -4.57 -16.32 -12.01
CA GLU A 447 -4.70 -15.38 -13.12
C GLU A 447 -3.62 -15.58 -14.18
N ALA A 448 -2.36 -15.72 -13.76
CA ALA A 448 -1.24 -15.98 -14.65
C ALA A 448 -1.42 -17.32 -15.39
N ASP A 449 -1.86 -18.36 -14.70
CA ASP A 449 -2.21 -19.65 -15.28
C ASP A 449 -3.29 -19.53 -16.37
N ALA A 450 -4.37 -18.80 -16.11
CA ALA A 450 -5.42 -18.54 -17.08
C ALA A 450 -4.92 -17.75 -18.30
N ARG A 451 -4.11 -16.70 -18.09
CA ARG A 451 -3.55 -15.89 -19.18
C ARG A 451 -2.60 -16.71 -20.07
N LEU A 452 -1.82 -17.62 -19.49
CA LEU A 452 -0.93 -18.55 -20.21
C LEU A 452 -1.72 -19.64 -20.95
N ASN A 453 -2.95 -19.94 -20.53
CA ASN A 453 -3.80 -21.00 -21.08
C ASN A 453 -5.02 -20.45 -21.85
N GLY A 454 -4.84 -19.39 -22.61
CA GLY A 454 -5.89 -18.86 -23.51
C GLY A 454 -7.11 -18.27 -22.80
N GLY A 455 -6.97 -17.80 -21.55
CA GLY A 455 -8.01 -17.12 -20.80
C GLY A 455 -8.86 -18.02 -19.90
N ILE A 456 -8.46 -19.30 -19.72
CA ILE A 456 -9.15 -20.28 -18.86
C ILE A 456 -8.10 -20.98 -17.99
N THR A 457 -8.41 -21.17 -16.70
CA THR A 457 -7.51 -21.85 -15.77
C THR A 457 -7.29 -23.33 -16.14
N THR A 458 -6.06 -23.80 -16.00
CA THR A 458 -5.77 -25.25 -15.97
C THR A 458 -6.26 -25.88 -14.65
N ALA A 459 -6.07 -27.18 -14.48
CA ALA A 459 -6.37 -27.85 -13.21
C ALA A 459 -5.59 -27.24 -12.02
N THR A 460 -4.35 -26.77 -12.25
CA THR A 460 -3.52 -26.14 -11.22
C THR A 460 -4.10 -24.77 -10.80
N GLY A 461 -4.35 -23.88 -11.76
CA GLY A 461 -4.94 -22.57 -11.48
C GLY A 461 -6.35 -22.68 -10.86
N THR A 462 -7.14 -23.63 -11.34
CA THR A 462 -8.46 -23.98 -10.75
C THR A 462 -8.31 -24.43 -9.29
N GLY A 463 -7.31 -25.27 -8.99
CA GLY A 463 -7.01 -25.74 -7.64
C GLY A 463 -6.68 -24.61 -6.67
N TYR A 464 -5.96 -23.57 -7.11
CA TYR A 464 -5.67 -22.41 -6.28
C TYR A 464 -6.93 -21.66 -5.89
N LEU A 465 -7.82 -21.36 -6.84
CA LEU A 465 -9.07 -20.65 -6.54
C LEU A 465 -10.03 -21.49 -5.71
N ASN A 466 -10.11 -22.79 -5.95
CA ASN A 466 -10.96 -23.69 -5.16
C ASN A 466 -10.49 -23.81 -3.70
N GLN A 467 -9.21 -23.61 -3.38
CA GLN A 467 -8.76 -23.53 -1.99
C GLN A 467 -9.31 -22.27 -1.29
N LEU A 468 -9.33 -21.11 -1.96
CA LEU A 468 -9.95 -19.90 -1.42
C LEU A 468 -11.46 -20.06 -1.24
N ARG A 469 -12.12 -20.69 -2.21
CA ARG A 469 -13.56 -20.99 -2.16
C ARG A 469 -13.90 -21.95 -1.04
N ALA A 470 -13.11 -23.00 -0.84
CA ALA A 470 -13.27 -23.95 0.26
C ALA A 470 -13.13 -23.25 1.63
N ARG A 471 -12.13 -22.36 1.80
CA ARG A 471 -11.97 -21.55 3.00
C ARG A 471 -13.18 -20.67 3.28
N ALA A 472 -13.83 -20.15 2.22
CA ALA A 472 -15.01 -19.31 2.27
C ALA A 472 -16.34 -20.09 2.30
N ASN A 473 -16.31 -21.42 2.50
CA ASN A 473 -17.47 -22.32 2.51
C ASN A 473 -18.37 -22.19 1.27
N THR A 474 -17.79 -21.83 0.11
CA THR A 474 -18.53 -21.74 -1.15
C THR A 474 -18.17 -22.83 -2.13
N SER A 475 -19.06 -23.14 -3.08
CA SER A 475 -18.93 -24.27 -4.00
C SER A 475 -17.70 -24.18 -4.89
N SER A 476 -17.00 -25.29 -5.10
CA SER A 476 -15.90 -25.39 -6.06
C SER A 476 -16.40 -25.25 -7.50
N MET A 477 -15.49 -24.87 -8.41
CA MET A 477 -15.73 -24.81 -9.85
C MET A 477 -14.76 -25.75 -10.59
N ASN A 478 -15.18 -26.21 -11.77
CA ASN A 478 -14.34 -27.10 -12.60
C ASN A 478 -13.24 -26.34 -13.34
N GLN A 479 -13.46 -25.06 -13.65
CA GLN A 479 -12.52 -24.14 -14.29
C GLN A 479 -13.01 -22.69 -14.11
N PHE A 480 -12.14 -21.73 -14.35
CA PHE A 480 -12.45 -20.29 -14.30
C PHE A 480 -11.99 -19.60 -15.58
N SER A 481 -12.86 -18.79 -16.17
CA SER A 481 -12.45 -17.80 -17.17
C SER A 481 -11.72 -16.61 -16.51
N LEU A 482 -11.01 -15.78 -17.28
CA LEU A 482 -10.35 -14.58 -16.76
C LEU A 482 -11.32 -13.64 -16.01
N ASN A 483 -12.53 -13.45 -16.53
CA ASN A 483 -13.54 -12.62 -15.83
C ASN A 483 -13.97 -13.25 -14.50
N GLN A 484 -14.09 -14.57 -14.42
CA GLN A 484 -14.37 -15.25 -13.16
C GLN A 484 -13.20 -15.18 -12.18
N VAL A 485 -11.94 -15.15 -12.68
CA VAL A 485 -10.76 -14.86 -11.85
C VAL A 485 -10.82 -13.42 -11.30
N LEU A 486 -11.19 -12.44 -12.14
CA LEU A 486 -11.37 -11.05 -11.71
C LEU A 486 -12.47 -10.92 -10.63
N ASP A 487 -13.57 -11.66 -10.76
CA ASP A 487 -14.63 -11.71 -9.76
C ASP A 487 -14.19 -12.42 -8.48
N GLU A 488 -13.36 -13.47 -8.57
CA GLU A 488 -12.81 -14.16 -7.41
C GLU A 488 -11.83 -13.26 -6.65
N ARG A 489 -11.00 -12.46 -7.36
CA ARG A 489 -10.15 -11.42 -6.78
C ARG A 489 -11.00 -10.37 -6.04
N ALA A 490 -12.09 -9.93 -6.65
CA ALA A 490 -13.02 -8.99 -6.01
C ALA A 490 -13.62 -9.55 -4.72
N ARG A 491 -14.16 -10.79 -4.76
CA ARG A 491 -14.73 -11.44 -3.56
C ARG A 491 -13.73 -11.58 -2.43
N GLU A 492 -12.47 -11.88 -2.76
CA GLU A 492 -11.42 -12.12 -1.77
C GLU A 492 -10.82 -10.84 -1.19
N LEU A 493 -10.50 -9.86 -2.05
CA LEU A 493 -9.61 -8.74 -1.73
C LEU A 493 -10.32 -7.38 -1.57
N TYR A 494 -11.65 -7.31 -1.62
CA TYR A 494 -12.34 -6.02 -1.47
C TYR A 494 -11.94 -5.30 -0.18
N CYS A 495 -11.85 -3.98 -0.22
CA CYS A 495 -11.36 -3.09 0.82
C CYS A 495 -9.88 -3.30 1.21
N GLU A 496 -9.08 -3.97 0.38
CA GLU A 496 -7.64 -4.20 0.65
C GLU A 496 -6.70 -3.43 -0.30
N GLY A 497 -7.21 -2.55 -1.15
CA GLY A 497 -6.41 -1.64 -1.98
C GLY A 497 -5.97 -2.22 -3.34
N PHE A 498 -6.84 -2.95 -4.05
CA PHE A 498 -6.47 -3.64 -5.30
C PHE A 498 -7.35 -3.31 -6.50
N ARG A 499 -8.61 -2.90 -6.31
CA ARG A 499 -9.63 -2.98 -7.36
C ARG A 499 -9.32 -2.15 -8.61
N ARG A 500 -8.83 -0.91 -8.45
CA ARG A 500 -8.48 -0.06 -9.62
C ARG A 500 -7.38 -0.71 -10.45
N SER A 501 -6.30 -1.19 -9.83
CA SER A 501 -5.21 -1.85 -10.53
C SER A 501 -5.67 -3.11 -11.28
N ASP A 502 -6.58 -3.90 -10.68
CA ASP A 502 -7.20 -5.05 -11.32
C ASP A 502 -8.02 -4.63 -12.55
N LEU A 503 -8.91 -3.64 -12.42
CA LEU A 503 -9.73 -3.15 -13.53
C LEU A 503 -8.91 -2.52 -14.66
N VAL A 504 -7.80 -1.82 -14.32
CA VAL A 504 -6.84 -1.30 -15.32
C VAL A 504 -6.19 -2.46 -16.09
N ARG A 505 -5.70 -3.49 -15.40
CA ARG A 505 -5.05 -4.66 -16.01
C ARG A 505 -6.00 -5.45 -16.92
N PHE A 506 -7.28 -5.50 -16.59
CA PHE A 506 -8.31 -6.15 -17.41
C PHE A 506 -8.87 -5.24 -18.53
N GLY A 507 -8.46 -3.96 -18.56
CA GLY A 507 -8.89 -2.96 -19.54
C GLY A 507 -10.29 -2.39 -19.30
N TYR A 508 -10.87 -2.62 -18.12
CA TYR A 508 -12.24 -2.20 -17.77
C TYR A 508 -12.32 -0.85 -17.05
N TYR A 509 -11.20 -0.33 -16.51
CA TYR A 509 -11.22 0.95 -15.81
C TYR A 509 -11.40 2.10 -16.81
N GLY A 510 -10.35 2.51 -17.51
CA GLY A 510 -10.37 3.51 -18.60
C GLY A 510 -9.93 2.90 -19.93
N GLY A 511 -10.30 3.53 -21.04
CA GLY A 511 -9.91 3.11 -22.38
C GLY A 511 -11.02 2.40 -23.17
N ALA A 512 -10.65 1.64 -24.20
CA ALA A 512 -11.56 1.09 -25.20
C ALA A 512 -12.68 0.22 -24.63
N LYS A 513 -12.38 -0.59 -23.58
CA LYS A 513 -13.36 -1.47 -22.92
C LYS A 513 -14.05 -0.83 -21.72
N SER A 514 -13.77 0.43 -21.42
CA SER A 514 -14.32 1.10 -20.23
C SER A 514 -15.86 1.14 -20.22
N SER A 515 -16.49 1.23 -21.40
CA SER A 515 -17.95 1.20 -21.55
C SER A 515 -18.57 -0.21 -21.51
N GLU A 516 -17.76 -1.27 -21.50
CA GLU A 516 -18.24 -2.66 -21.42
C GLU A 516 -18.44 -3.11 -19.96
N TYR A 517 -17.88 -2.36 -18.99
CA TYR A 517 -17.90 -2.68 -17.56
C TYR A 517 -18.30 -1.45 -16.76
N LEU A 518 -19.58 -1.29 -16.51
CA LEU A 518 -20.17 -0.11 -15.88
C LEU A 518 -20.56 -0.39 -14.42
N TRP A 519 -20.51 0.66 -13.62
CA TRP A 519 -21.01 0.72 -12.24
C TRP A 519 -21.65 2.07 -11.98
N GLU A 520 -22.45 2.18 -10.93
CA GLU A 520 -23.13 3.41 -10.55
C GLU A 520 -22.12 4.53 -10.32
N TRP A 521 -22.36 5.67 -10.94
CA TRP A 521 -21.55 6.89 -10.88
C TRP A 521 -20.16 6.80 -11.55
N LYS A 522 -19.86 5.74 -12.29
CA LYS A 522 -18.66 5.70 -13.15
C LYS A 522 -18.65 6.91 -14.09
N GLY A 523 -17.53 7.66 -14.12
CA GLY A 523 -17.39 8.85 -14.97
C GLY A 523 -18.35 9.99 -14.64
N GLY A 524 -19.01 9.96 -13.46
CA GLY A 524 -19.94 10.97 -12.97
C GLY A 524 -21.39 10.81 -13.44
N ALA A 525 -21.74 9.74 -14.14
CA ALA A 525 -23.12 9.44 -14.55
C ALA A 525 -23.75 8.38 -13.63
N GLU A 526 -25.02 8.54 -13.25
CA GLU A 526 -25.72 7.63 -12.33
C GLU A 526 -25.66 6.16 -12.79
N THR A 527 -25.88 5.90 -14.06
CA THR A 527 -25.80 4.55 -14.64
C THR A 527 -24.41 4.16 -15.12
N GLY A 528 -23.43 5.05 -14.93
CA GLY A 528 -22.07 4.86 -15.38
C GLY A 528 -21.83 5.18 -16.85
N VAL A 529 -20.67 5.72 -17.16
CA VAL A 529 -20.16 5.98 -18.51
C VAL A 529 -18.66 5.68 -18.56
N GLY A 530 -18.20 5.11 -19.68
CA GLY A 530 -16.78 4.87 -19.92
C GLY A 530 -15.98 6.16 -20.06
N PHE A 531 -14.69 6.11 -19.77
CA PHE A 531 -13.78 7.25 -19.85
C PHE A 531 -12.42 6.87 -20.47
N SER A 532 -11.60 7.88 -20.77
CA SER A 532 -10.31 7.74 -21.42
C SER A 532 -9.33 6.92 -20.58
N GLU A 533 -8.42 6.19 -21.24
CA GLU A 533 -7.29 5.49 -20.61
C GLU A 533 -6.33 6.42 -19.87
N THR A 534 -6.34 7.72 -20.17
CA THR A 534 -5.54 8.71 -19.44
C THR A 534 -5.87 8.74 -17.95
N LYS A 535 -7.06 8.28 -17.54
CA LYS A 535 -7.47 8.16 -16.13
C LYS A 535 -6.94 6.89 -15.44
N ASN A 536 -6.24 6.00 -16.15
CA ASN A 536 -5.62 4.81 -15.56
C ASN A 536 -4.44 5.14 -14.63
N ILE A 537 -3.88 6.34 -14.72
CA ILE A 537 -2.89 6.90 -13.79
C ILE A 537 -3.38 8.27 -13.32
N PHE A 538 -2.96 8.68 -12.12
CA PHE A 538 -3.27 9.99 -11.56
C PHE A 538 -2.27 11.06 -12.02
N ALA A 539 -2.67 12.32 -11.91
CA ALA A 539 -1.77 13.45 -12.14
C ALA A 539 -0.66 13.51 -11.08
N LEU A 540 0.52 13.97 -11.48
CA LEU A 540 1.50 14.48 -10.52
C LEU A 540 0.94 15.77 -9.88
N PRO A 541 1.25 16.05 -8.59
CA PRO A 541 0.78 17.27 -7.94
C PRO A 541 1.16 18.54 -8.72
N PHE A 542 0.21 19.47 -8.82
CA PHE A 542 0.37 20.71 -9.56
C PHE A 542 1.58 21.53 -9.07
N ASP A 543 1.78 21.59 -7.75
CA ASP A 543 2.86 22.37 -7.15
C ASP A 543 4.24 21.79 -7.50
N ASP A 544 4.38 20.46 -7.52
CA ASP A 544 5.64 19.81 -7.90
C ASP A 544 6.00 20.10 -9.37
N ILE A 545 5.03 20.03 -10.28
CA ILE A 545 5.24 20.37 -11.72
C ILE A 545 5.66 21.85 -11.89
N ASN A 546 5.10 22.73 -11.07
CA ASN A 546 5.45 24.16 -11.14
C ASN A 546 6.86 24.47 -10.64
N VAL A 547 7.29 23.80 -9.58
CA VAL A 547 8.59 24.05 -8.94
C VAL A 547 9.71 23.27 -9.63
N ASN A 548 9.48 22.01 -9.93
CA ASN A 548 10.48 21.10 -10.52
C ASN A 548 10.31 21.00 -12.05
N LYS A 549 11.17 21.69 -12.79
CA LYS A 549 11.13 21.73 -14.28
C LYS A 549 11.66 20.47 -14.95
N ASN A 550 12.21 19.53 -14.20
CA ASN A 550 12.58 18.20 -14.72
C ASN A 550 11.36 17.27 -14.86
N LEU A 551 10.19 17.70 -14.34
CA LEU A 551 8.98 16.88 -14.38
C LEU A 551 8.08 17.26 -15.55
N LYS A 552 7.51 16.23 -16.16
CA LYS A 552 6.46 16.33 -17.16
C LYS A 552 5.18 15.67 -16.62
N GLN A 553 4.06 16.39 -16.75
CA GLN A 553 2.76 15.89 -16.31
C GLN A 553 2.31 14.66 -17.10
N ASN A 554 1.56 13.77 -16.47
CA ASN A 554 0.93 12.63 -17.11
C ASN A 554 -0.10 13.08 -18.18
N PRO A 555 -0.25 12.32 -19.28
CA PRO A 555 -1.24 12.65 -20.33
C PRO A 555 -2.65 12.76 -19.77
N GLY A 556 -3.37 13.81 -20.20
CA GLY A 556 -4.77 14.04 -19.81
C GLY A 556 -4.97 14.96 -18.59
N TYR A 557 -3.86 15.55 -18.08
CA TYR A 557 -3.89 16.49 -16.95
C TYR A 557 -3.18 17.80 -17.24
#